data_139e98282c8417e75398f734184fb926
#
_entry.id   139e98282c8417e75398f734184fb926
#
_cell.length_a   1.000
_cell.length_b   1.000
_cell.length_c   1.000
_cell.angle_alpha   90.00
_cell.angle_beta   90.00
_cell.angle_gamma   90.00
#
_symmetry.space_group_name_H-M   'P 1'
#
loop_
_entity.id
_entity.type
_entity.pdbx_description
1 polymer ?
#
loop_
_entity_poly.entity_id
_entity_poly.type
_entity_poly.pdbx_seq_one_letter_code
_entity_poly.pdbx_strand_id
1 'polypeptide(L)'
;MAQTIVVVTFYSRGGTTERLATVAAVGAVQMRAGIRMRRVPDPAPADALAQFPEHREQLRRMHKEYVAPREADLVAADVLVVASPADVPPTSPEWQAYVDLLARLHAEGKLRRKVAAVVDNGPSAAAFSAELGRLGLSVVTAPTERDELARAMALGRAAVTAAQAMKT
;
A
#
# COMPACT_ATOMS: atom_id res chain seq x y z
N MET A 1 0.76 -16.76 -19.51
CA MET A 1 -0.16 -16.07 -18.58
C MET A 1 0.34 -14.65 -18.35
N ALA A 2 -0.57 -13.69 -18.22
CA ALA A 2 -0.21 -12.32 -17.91
C ALA A 2 0.42 -12.24 -16.52
N GLN A 3 1.47 -11.43 -16.38
CA GLN A 3 2.14 -11.19 -15.11
C GLN A 3 1.16 -10.56 -14.11
N THR A 4 1.22 -11.01 -12.86
CA THR A 4 0.47 -10.38 -11.76
C THR A 4 1.08 -9.03 -11.45
N ILE A 5 0.27 -7.98 -11.40
CA ILE A 5 0.71 -6.61 -11.10
C ILE A 5 0.31 -6.25 -9.68
N VAL A 6 1.29 -5.83 -8.90
CA VAL A 6 1.11 -5.37 -7.52
C VAL A 6 1.44 -3.89 -7.45
N VAL A 7 0.49 -3.10 -6.95
CA VAL A 7 0.72 -1.69 -6.64
C VAL A 7 0.83 -1.54 -5.13
N VAL A 8 1.99 -1.12 -4.67
CA VAL A 8 2.26 -0.88 -3.25
C VAL A 8 2.15 0.62 -3.01
N THR A 9 1.12 1.03 -2.29
CA THR A 9 0.89 2.44 -1.92
C THR A 9 1.18 2.62 -0.44
N PHE A 10 2.02 3.58 -0.12
CA PHE A 10 2.42 3.84 1.27
C PHE A 10 2.47 5.32 1.59
N TYR A 11 2.38 5.63 2.88
CA TYR A 11 2.71 6.92 3.45
C TYR A 11 3.85 6.75 4.44
N SER A 12 4.85 7.61 4.38
CA SER A 12 6.00 7.57 5.29
C SER A 12 6.64 8.94 5.39
N ARG A 13 7.08 9.34 6.58
CA ARG A 13 7.90 10.55 6.80
C ARG A 13 9.36 10.19 7.06
N GLY A 14 9.59 9.31 8.03
CA GLY A 14 10.94 8.93 8.46
C GLY A 14 11.55 7.72 7.74
N GLY A 15 10.81 7.08 6.84
CA GLY A 15 11.30 5.93 6.08
C GLY A 15 10.99 4.57 6.68
N THR A 16 10.44 4.48 7.89
CA THR A 16 10.09 3.19 8.53
C THR A 16 9.00 2.46 7.75
N THR A 17 7.90 3.15 7.43
CA THR A 17 6.80 2.55 6.66
C THR A 17 7.23 2.26 5.22
N GLU A 18 8.04 3.12 4.62
CA GLU A 18 8.65 2.87 3.31
C GLU A 18 9.43 1.55 3.29
N ARG A 19 10.20 1.30 4.34
CA ARG A 19 10.98 0.06 4.47
C ARG A 19 10.07 -1.18 4.50
N LEU A 20 9.00 -1.14 5.27
CA LEU A 20 8.02 -2.23 5.33
C LEU A 20 7.32 -2.44 3.98
N ALA A 21 6.93 -1.36 3.32
CA ALA A 21 6.34 -1.41 1.99
C ALA A 21 7.30 -2.04 0.97
N THR A 22 8.57 -1.68 1.02
CA THR A 22 9.61 -2.23 0.16
C THR A 22 9.80 -3.73 0.39
N VAL A 23 9.81 -4.16 1.65
CA VAL A 23 9.96 -5.59 1.98
C VAL A 23 8.74 -6.40 1.52
N ALA A 24 7.53 -5.85 1.63
CA ALA A 24 6.33 -6.48 1.06
C ALA A 24 6.45 -6.60 -0.47
N ALA A 25 6.96 -5.56 -1.14
CA ALA A 25 7.22 -5.60 -2.58
C ALA A 25 8.24 -6.69 -2.95
N VAL A 26 9.31 -6.85 -2.17
CA VAL A 26 10.29 -7.93 -2.36
C VAL A 26 9.62 -9.29 -2.29
N GLY A 27 8.76 -9.50 -1.29
CA GLY A 27 7.98 -10.75 -1.18
C GLY A 27 7.14 -11.04 -2.42
N ALA A 28 6.51 -10.02 -2.98
CA ALA A 28 5.72 -10.16 -4.21
C ALA A 28 6.62 -10.45 -5.44
N VAL A 29 7.77 -9.81 -5.54
CA VAL A 29 8.75 -10.08 -6.62
C VAL A 29 9.23 -11.53 -6.58
N GLN A 30 9.44 -12.11 -5.40
CA GLN A 30 9.79 -13.52 -5.25
C GLN A 30 8.73 -14.46 -5.88
N MET A 31 7.49 -14.00 -5.99
CA MET A 31 6.38 -14.69 -6.66
C MET A 31 6.23 -14.29 -8.13
N ARG A 32 7.25 -13.65 -8.71
CA ARG A 32 7.31 -13.18 -10.11
C ARG A 32 6.26 -12.13 -10.48
N ALA A 33 5.80 -11.34 -9.51
CA ALA A 33 4.91 -10.22 -9.77
C ALA A 33 5.67 -8.99 -10.30
N GLY A 34 5.00 -8.20 -11.12
CA GLY A 34 5.46 -6.86 -11.46
C GLY A 34 5.04 -5.87 -10.37
N ILE A 35 5.94 -4.97 -9.99
CA ILE A 35 5.72 -4.05 -8.87
C ILE A 35 5.68 -2.61 -9.33
N ARG A 36 4.75 -1.86 -8.75
CA ARG A 36 4.72 -0.39 -8.83
C ARG A 36 4.65 0.16 -7.40
N MET A 37 5.69 0.90 -7.00
CA MET A 37 5.72 1.60 -5.71
C MET A 37 5.15 3.01 -5.89
N ARG A 38 4.23 3.39 -5.01
CA ARG A 38 3.57 4.71 -5.01
C ARG A 38 3.54 5.27 -3.60
N ARG A 39 3.78 6.55 -3.46
CA ARG A 39 3.73 7.24 -2.18
C ARG A 39 2.60 8.26 -2.20
N VAL A 40 1.72 8.22 -1.20
CA VAL A 40 0.74 9.30 -1.04
C VAL A 40 1.46 10.57 -0.59
N PRO A 41 1.18 11.72 -1.20
CA PRO A 41 1.87 12.96 -0.87
C PRO A 41 1.45 13.47 0.52
N ASP A 42 2.34 14.20 1.16
CA ASP A 42 1.99 14.92 2.38
C ASP A 42 0.96 16.00 2.06
N PRO A 43 -0.13 16.10 2.86
CA PRO A 43 -1.09 17.18 2.70
C PRO A 43 -0.59 18.51 3.28
N ALA A 44 0.43 18.46 4.15
CA ALA A 44 1.01 19.63 4.77
C ALA A 44 1.88 20.42 3.78
N PRO A 45 1.84 21.75 3.83
CA PRO A 45 2.78 22.57 3.06
C PRO A 45 4.24 22.26 3.40
N ALA A 46 5.14 22.51 2.47
CA ALA A 46 6.58 22.30 2.67
C ALA A 46 7.12 22.98 3.94
N ASP A 47 6.56 24.15 4.29
CA ASP A 47 6.94 24.91 5.50
C ASP A 47 6.59 24.15 6.78
N ALA A 48 5.44 23.44 6.81
CA ALA A 48 5.05 22.63 7.96
C ALA A 48 5.95 21.41 8.11
N LEU A 49 6.46 20.86 7.01
CA LEU A 49 7.40 19.75 7.02
C LEU A 49 8.78 20.16 7.52
N ALA A 50 9.13 21.44 7.42
CA ALA A 50 10.35 21.98 7.98
C ALA A 50 10.44 21.87 9.52
N GLN A 51 9.30 21.62 10.20
CA GLN A 51 9.27 21.34 11.64
C GLN A 51 9.85 19.98 12.02
N PHE A 52 10.12 19.12 11.05
CA PHE A 52 10.72 17.80 11.26
C PHE A 52 12.09 17.72 10.58
N PRO A 53 13.11 18.48 11.08
CA PRO A 53 14.41 18.53 10.43
C PRO A 53 15.09 17.16 10.32
N GLU A 54 14.82 16.26 11.26
CA GLU A 54 15.33 14.88 11.27
C GLU A 54 14.77 14.03 10.12
N HIS A 55 13.64 14.42 9.56
CA HIS A 55 13.01 13.70 8.43
C HIS A 55 13.21 14.42 7.09
N ARG A 56 13.75 15.61 7.10
CA ARG A 56 13.85 16.48 5.92
C ARG A 56 14.52 15.80 4.73
N GLU A 57 15.64 15.14 4.97
CA GLU A 57 16.39 14.47 3.90
C GLU A 57 15.62 13.26 3.36
N GLN A 58 15.01 12.46 4.24
CA GLN A 58 14.18 11.33 3.84
C GLN A 58 12.96 11.78 3.04
N LEU A 59 12.29 12.85 3.45
CA LEU A 59 11.16 13.41 2.73
C LEU A 59 11.57 13.90 1.34
N ARG A 60 12.69 14.59 1.24
CA ARG A 60 13.23 15.08 -0.03
C ARG A 60 13.55 13.91 -0.98
N ARG A 61 14.19 12.87 -0.47
CA ARG A 61 14.52 11.67 -1.24
C ARG A 61 13.25 10.98 -1.73
N MET A 62 12.30 10.72 -0.84
CA MET A 62 11.04 10.04 -1.20
C MET A 62 10.21 10.84 -2.20
N HIS A 63 10.17 12.17 -2.05
CA HIS A 63 9.49 13.05 -3.01
C HIS A 63 10.08 12.93 -4.41
N LYS A 64 11.39 12.73 -4.50
CA LYS A 64 12.12 12.60 -5.76
C LYS A 64 11.98 11.21 -6.38
N GLU A 65 11.95 10.16 -5.55
CA GLU A 65 11.94 8.75 -6.00
C GLU A 65 10.56 8.21 -6.32
N TYR A 66 9.52 8.70 -5.65
CA TYR A 66 8.18 8.14 -5.76
C TYR A 66 7.17 9.14 -6.33
N VAL A 67 6.26 8.64 -7.12
CA VAL A 67 5.09 9.39 -7.59
C VAL A 67 3.85 8.96 -6.82
N ALA A 68 2.82 9.81 -6.82
CA ALA A 68 1.53 9.51 -6.23
C ALA A 68 0.81 8.38 -6.99
N PRO A 69 -0.05 7.60 -6.31
CA PRO A 69 -0.85 6.59 -6.99
C PRO A 69 -1.82 7.24 -7.98
N ARG A 70 -1.97 6.63 -9.15
CA ARG A 70 -2.85 7.09 -10.23
C ARG A 70 -3.94 6.08 -10.49
N GLU A 71 -5.04 6.52 -11.04
CA GLU A 71 -6.13 5.64 -11.46
C GLU A 71 -5.63 4.48 -12.34
N ALA A 72 -4.78 4.77 -13.32
CA ALA A 72 -4.24 3.76 -14.21
C ALA A 72 -3.45 2.66 -13.47
N ASP A 73 -2.75 3.01 -12.40
CA ASP A 73 -2.05 2.03 -11.57
C ASP A 73 -3.04 1.07 -10.89
N LEU A 74 -4.07 1.63 -10.28
CA LEU A 74 -5.06 0.86 -9.50
C LEU A 74 -5.95 0.00 -10.40
N VAL A 75 -6.28 0.49 -11.58
CA VAL A 75 -7.05 -0.28 -12.57
C VAL A 75 -6.23 -1.45 -13.12
N ALA A 76 -4.96 -1.23 -13.40
CA ALA A 76 -4.06 -2.28 -13.91
C ALA A 76 -3.64 -3.31 -12.84
N ALA A 77 -3.76 -2.98 -11.56
CA ALA A 77 -3.32 -3.85 -10.48
C ALA A 77 -4.22 -5.08 -10.33
N ASP A 78 -3.61 -6.21 -10.03
CA ASP A 78 -4.29 -7.40 -9.50
C ASP A 78 -4.31 -7.37 -7.96
N VAL A 79 -3.30 -6.75 -7.37
CA VAL A 79 -3.11 -6.63 -5.93
C VAL A 79 -2.82 -5.18 -5.55
N LEU A 80 -3.52 -4.70 -4.53
CA LEU A 80 -3.26 -3.41 -3.89
C LEU A 80 -2.69 -3.67 -2.49
N VAL A 81 -1.45 -3.31 -2.27
CA VAL A 81 -0.81 -3.35 -0.96
C VAL A 81 -0.82 -1.95 -0.37
N VAL A 82 -1.22 -1.82 0.88
CA VAL A 82 -1.22 -0.55 1.61
C VAL A 82 -0.31 -0.65 2.83
N ALA A 83 0.52 0.36 3.02
CA ALA A 83 1.36 0.52 4.20
C ALA A 83 1.24 1.94 4.76
N SER A 84 0.86 2.06 6.02
CA SER A 84 0.67 3.34 6.71
C SER A 84 1.29 3.29 8.10
N PRO A 85 1.77 4.42 8.65
CA PRO A 85 2.15 4.48 10.06
C PRO A 85 1.01 4.07 10.99
N ALA A 86 1.34 3.56 12.17
CA ALA A 86 0.38 3.02 13.14
C ALA A 86 -0.74 4.01 13.52
N ASP A 87 -0.42 5.29 13.55
CA ASP A 87 -1.30 6.39 13.96
C ASP A 87 -1.92 7.16 12.79
N VAL A 88 -1.76 6.68 11.56
CA VAL A 88 -2.31 7.34 10.35
C VAL A 88 -3.34 6.42 9.69
N PRO A 89 -4.61 6.49 10.11
CA PRO A 89 -5.69 5.64 9.59
C PRO A 89 -6.18 6.11 8.22
N PRO A 90 -7.01 5.32 7.51
CA PRO A 90 -7.55 5.71 6.20
C PRO A 90 -8.42 6.97 6.23
N THR A 91 -8.90 7.38 7.40
CA THR A 91 -9.67 8.62 7.58
C THR A 91 -8.80 9.86 7.71
N SER A 92 -7.47 9.69 7.78
CA SER A 92 -6.55 10.83 7.91
C SER A 92 -6.43 11.63 6.61
N PRO A 93 -6.07 12.93 6.70
CA PRO A 93 -5.89 13.77 5.51
C PRO A 93 -4.91 13.20 4.49
N GLU A 94 -3.87 12.51 4.93
CA GLU A 94 -2.84 11.90 4.08
C GLU A 94 -3.44 10.90 3.10
N TRP A 95 -4.46 10.15 3.51
CA TRP A 95 -5.05 9.08 2.71
C TRP A 95 -6.33 9.48 1.98
N GLN A 96 -6.87 10.67 2.23
CA GLN A 96 -8.19 11.07 1.73
C GLN A 96 -8.30 10.94 0.20
N ALA A 97 -7.35 11.48 -0.53
CA ALA A 97 -7.38 11.43 -2.00
C ALA A 97 -7.32 9.97 -2.53
N TYR A 98 -6.53 9.12 -1.88
CA TYR A 98 -6.42 7.70 -2.25
C TYR A 98 -7.73 6.94 -1.97
N VAL A 99 -8.32 7.15 -0.78
CA VAL A 99 -9.58 6.51 -0.41
C VAL A 99 -10.71 6.97 -1.32
N ASP A 100 -10.79 8.26 -1.64
CA ASP A 100 -11.78 8.81 -2.57
C ASP A 100 -11.62 8.20 -3.98
N LEU A 101 -10.40 8.04 -4.44
CA LEU A 101 -10.11 7.38 -5.72
C LEU A 101 -10.59 5.92 -5.70
N LEU A 102 -10.29 5.17 -4.65
CA LEU A 102 -10.76 3.79 -4.51
C LEU A 102 -12.29 3.72 -4.46
N ALA A 103 -12.94 4.61 -3.73
CA ALA A 103 -14.41 4.64 -3.66
C ALA A 103 -15.05 4.88 -5.02
N ARG A 104 -14.48 5.80 -5.82
CA ARG A 104 -14.93 6.06 -7.18
C ARG A 104 -14.73 4.84 -8.08
N LEU A 105 -13.56 4.21 -8.03
CA LEU A 105 -13.29 3.00 -8.82
C LEU A 105 -14.18 1.83 -8.41
N HIS A 106 -14.50 1.71 -7.13
CA HIS A 106 -15.45 0.71 -6.64
C HIS A 106 -16.85 0.96 -7.24
N ALA A 107 -17.34 2.19 -7.20
CA ALA A 107 -18.63 2.54 -7.77
C ALA A 107 -18.70 2.24 -9.28
N GLU A 108 -17.59 2.41 -9.99
CA GLU A 108 -17.44 2.09 -11.40
C GLU A 108 -17.23 0.58 -11.69
N GLY A 109 -17.17 -0.25 -10.66
CA GLY A 109 -16.95 -1.70 -10.81
C GLY A 109 -15.52 -2.10 -11.17
N LYS A 110 -14.55 -1.16 -11.11
CA LYS A 110 -13.17 -1.38 -11.53
C LYS A 110 -12.28 -2.09 -10.50
N LEU A 111 -12.80 -2.31 -9.29
CA LEU A 111 -12.07 -3.03 -8.23
C LEU A 111 -12.48 -4.50 -8.09
N ARG A 112 -13.34 -4.99 -8.97
CA ARG A 112 -13.81 -6.38 -8.92
C ARG A 112 -12.67 -7.36 -9.12
N ARG A 113 -12.68 -8.46 -8.33
CA ARG A 113 -11.70 -9.55 -8.41
C ARG A 113 -10.25 -9.10 -8.15
N LYS A 114 -10.07 -8.03 -7.37
CA LYS A 114 -8.76 -7.60 -6.92
C LYS A 114 -8.52 -8.02 -5.47
N VAL A 115 -7.27 -8.28 -5.17
CA VAL A 115 -6.79 -8.60 -3.82
C VAL A 115 -6.25 -7.33 -3.18
N ALA A 116 -6.50 -7.18 -1.90
CA ALA A 116 -5.85 -6.15 -1.08
C ALA A 116 -5.05 -6.81 0.04
N ALA A 117 -3.97 -6.17 0.42
CA ALA A 117 -3.16 -6.57 1.55
C ALA A 117 -2.70 -5.33 2.32
N VAL A 118 -2.76 -5.38 3.64
CA VAL A 118 -2.36 -4.27 4.50
C VAL A 118 -1.16 -4.71 5.33
N VAL A 119 -0.08 -3.93 5.24
CA VAL A 119 1.11 -4.18 6.06
C VAL A 119 0.73 -3.93 7.52
N ASP A 120 0.95 -4.95 8.37
CA ASP A 120 0.67 -4.86 9.79
C ASP A 120 1.69 -3.94 10.48
N ASN A 121 1.27 -2.72 10.72
CA ASN A 121 2.06 -1.67 11.34
C ASN A 121 1.24 -0.96 12.43
N GLY A 122 0.56 -1.74 13.26
CA GLY A 122 -0.20 -1.25 14.39
C GLY A 122 -1.68 -0.96 14.10
N PRO A 123 -2.33 -0.08 14.89
CA PRO A 123 -3.80 0.10 14.88
C PRO A 123 -4.39 0.51 13.53
N SER A 124 -3.67 1.28 12.71
CA SER A 124 -4.18 1.72 11.41
C SER A 124 -4.43 0.56 10.45
N ALA A 125 -3.70 -0.54 10.57
CA ALA A 125 -3.80 -1.70 9.68
C ALA A 125 -5.20 -2.33 9.72
N ALA A 126 -5.80 -2.47 10.90
CA ALA A 126 -7.16 -3.01 11.04
C ALA A 126 -8.19 -2.10 10.37
N ALA A 127 -8.05 -0.79 10.51
CA ALA A 127 -8.93 0.19 9.88
C ALA A 127 -8.82 0.15 8.35
N PHE A 128 -7.61 0.02 7.81
CA PHE A 128 -7.41 -0.16 6.36
C PHE A 128 -8.00 -1.47 5.85
N SER A 129 -7.82 -2.56 6.58
CA SER A 129 -8.38 -3.87 6.20
C SER A 129 -9.91 -3.80 6.12
N ALA A 130 -10.55 -3.16 7.09
CA ALA A 130 -12.00 -2.96 7.10
C ALA A 130 -12.46 -2.09 5.92
N GLU A 131 -11.77 -0.98 5.64
CA GLU A 131 -12.12 -0.08 4.54
C GLU A 131 -11.96 -0.75 3.17
N LEU A 132 -10.86 -1.45 2.95
CA LEU A 132 -10.62 -2.16 1.69
C LEU A 132 -11.62 -3.30 1.47
N GLY A 133 -11.98 -4.01 2.54
CA GLY A 133 -13.04 -5.04 2.47
C GLY A 133 -14.40 -4.43 2.14
N ARG A 134 -14.74 -3.28 2.72
CA ARG A 134 -15.97 -2.53 2.41
C ARG A 134 -16.03 -2.12 0.93
N LEU A 135 -14.88 -1.84 0.31
CA LEU A 135 -14.77 -1.52 -1.11
C LEU A 135 -14.75 -2.76 -2.02
N GLY A 136 -15.09 -3.93 -1.49
CA GLY A 136 -15.24 -5.15 -2.28
C GLY A 136 -13.96 -5.87 -2.64
N LEU A 137 -12.82 -5.46 -2.07
CA LEU A 137 -11.54 -6.13 -2.27
C LEU A 137 -11.44 -7.38 -1.39
N SER A 138 -10.79 -8.43 -1.89
CA SER A 138 -10.48 -9.62 -1.11
C SER A 138 -9.24 -9.35 -0.27
N VAL A 139 -9.43 -9.09 1.03
CA VAL A 139 -8.32 -8.73 1.92
C VAL A 139 -7.58 -9.98 2.40
N VAL A 140 -6.26 -9.98 2.18
CA VAL A 140 -5.36 -11.04 2.62
C VAL A 140 -4.60 -10.56 3.86
N THR A 141 -4.52 -11.42 4.86
CA THR A 141 -3.73 -11.19 6.07
C THR A 141 -2.39 -11.93 5.98
N ALA A 142 -1.36 -11.36 6.61
CA ALA A 142 -0.06 -12.00 6.68
C ALA A 142 -0.13 -13.30 7.49
N PRO A 143 0.65 -14.33 7.11
CA PRO A 143 0.93 -15.44 7.99
C PRO A 143 1.55 -14.95 9.31
N THR A 144 1.36 -15.74 10.37
CA THR A 144 1.91 -15.40 11.69
C THR A 144 3.43 -15.51 11.67
N GLU A 145 4.09 -14.36 11.73
CA GLU A 145 5.55 -14.22 11.82
C GLU A 145 5.88 -13.33 13.01
N ARG A 146 6.96 -13.64 13.74
CA ARG A 146 7.37 -12.82 14.89
C ARG A 146 8.04 -11.53 14.48
N ASP A 147 8.86 -11.60 13.45
CA ASP A 147 9.57 -10.44 12.94
C ASP A 147 8.69 -9.63 11.97
N GLU A 148 8.69 -8.33 12.15
CA GLU A 148 7.88 -7.39 11.38
C GLU A 148 8.24 -7.39 9.89
N LEU A 149 9.52 -7.44 9.57
CA LEU A 149 9.99 -7.50 8.18
C LEU A 149 9.62 -8.84 7.53
N ALA A 150 9.77 -9.94 8.28
CA ALA A 150 9.36 -11.27 7.81
C ALA A 150 7.85 -11.32 7.55
N ARG A 151 7.03 -10.68 8.39
CA ARG A 151 5.58 -10.56 8.18
C ARG A 151 5.27 -9.78 6.91
N ALA A 152 5.91 -8.65 6.70
CA ALA A 152 5.71 -7.84 5.50
C ALA A 152 6.07 -8.62 4.22
N MET A 153 7.18 -9.34 4.24
CA MET A 153 7.60 -10.19 3.11
C MET A 153 6.61 -11.32 2.84
N ALA A 154 6.18 -12.01 3.89
CA ALA A 154 5.19 -13.09 3.80
C ALA A 154 3.84 -12.57 3.28
N LEU A 155 3.44 -11.38 3.68
CA LEU A 155 2.23 -10.72 3.18
C LEU A 155 2.30 -10.50 1.66
N GLY A 156 3.41 -9.99 1.17
CA GLY A 156 3.61 -9.77 -0.27
C GLY A 156 3.47 -11.08 -1.06
N ARG A 157 4.07 -12.15 -0.58
CA ARG A 157 3.93 -13.49 -1.20
C ARG A 157 2.48 -14.00 -1.17
N ALA A 158 1.83 -13.92 0.00
CA ALA A 158 0.46 -14.39 0.18
C ALA A 158 -0.53 -13.64 -0.72
N ALA A 159 -0.37 -12.34 -0.86
CA ALA A 159 -1.22 -11.52 -1.72
C ALA A 159 -1.12 -11.91 -3.20
N VAL A 160 0.08 -12.16 -3.70
CA VAL A 160 0.28 -12.62 -5.08
C VAL A 160 -0.31 -14.01 -5.27
N THR A 161 -0.09 -14.92 -4.32
CA THR A 161 -0.68 -16.27 -4.37
C THR A 161 -2.20 -16.21 -4.46
N ALA A 162 -2.84 -15.37 -3.63
CA ALA A 162 -4.28 -15.19 -3.65
C ALA A 162 -4.78 -14.64 -5.01
N ALA A 163 -4.08 -13.65 -5.57
CA ALA A 163 -4.44 -13.07 -6.86
C ALA A 163 -4.28 -14.08 -8.00
N GLN A 164 -3.24 -14.89 -7.98
CA GLN A 164 -3.04 -15.95 -8.97
C GLN A 164 -4.15 -17.02 -8.91
N ALA A 165 -4.58 -17.39 -7.70
CA ALA A 165 -5.69 -18.32 -7.52
C ALA A 165 -7.02 -17.79 -8.07
N MET A 166 -7.23 -16.47 -8.07
CA MET A 166 -8.44 -15.84 -8.64
C MET A 166 -8.46 -15.82 -10.17
N LYS A 167 -7.32 -16.06 -10.81
CA LYS A 167 -7.19 -16.09 -12.28
C LYS A 167 -7.42 -17.48 -12.87
N THR A 168 -7.32 -18.51 -12.04
CA THR A 168 -7.60 -19.92 -12.43
C THR A 168 -9.06 -20.26 -12.25
#